data_f5d06fd172fb89660be458faf2f55ad3
#
_entry.id   f5d06fd172fb89660be458faf2f55ad3
#
_cell.length_a   1.000
_cell.length_b   1.000
_cell.length_c   1.000
_cell.angle_alpha   90.00
_cell.angle_beta   90.00
_cell.angle_gamma   90.00
#
_symmetry.space_group_name_H-M   'P 1'
#
loop_
_entity.id
_entity.type
_entity.pdbx_description
1 polymer ?
#
loop_
_entity_poly.entity_id
_entity_poly.type
_entity_poly.pdbx_seq_one_letter_code
_entity_poly.pdbx_strand_id
1 'polypeptide(L)'
;VEAAFHVYEDKGIGRTAAQKLYSPILRGSVTRMERYAACAYAHFLSFGLELRERREYELAAADLGNLFHSSIDLFFKTMQEEGRSFRQLDDRERKELVSRCVSEVTREYGNTVVSDTARNEYLGRRVERITDRTVWALTEQLKKGDFEPAGFELTFTPADNLKAMKIPVSRTEAVHLQGRIDRMDLCEDGDKLYVKIIDYKTGKTKFELTELFYGLQMQLVVYLXXXXDKQVLPAGIFYYNIADPMVEKTEEMSEEEKEAEILRTLRMNGLVNSRAEAISHLDRRIETESDVIPVAYKAGIIQEAKSSVANEKRFLAMTGFVNQKIKAMGREILDGRITVDPYKKGEKTACDYCPYHGICGFDLKTKGYGFRRFKPMKPEAVWEEIEKSVEEDEQETLETEGGEAAEWE
;
A
#
# COMPACT_ATOMS: atom_id res chain seq x y z
N VAL A 1 -38.25 8.93 25.76
CA VAL A 1 -38.22 7.59 26.42
C VAL A 1 -37.79 6.53 25.41
N GLU A 2 -38.36 6.48 24.20
CA GLU A 2 -37.99 5.48 23.16
C GLU A 2 -36.51 5.50 22.79
N ALA A 3 -35.92 6.68 22.63
CA ALA A 3 -34.50 6.84 22.30
C ALA A 3 -33.55 6.22 23.34
N ALA A 4 -33.99 6.16 24.62
CA ALA A 4 -33.19 5.54 25.69
C ALA A 4 -33.16 4.00 25.61
N PHE A 5 -34.05 3.41 24.84
CA PHE A 5 -34.13 1.96 24.64
C PHE A 5 -33.72 1.55 23.20
N HIS A 6 -33.12 2.47 22.47
CA HIS A 6 -32.64 2.19 21.13
C HIS A 6 -31.62 1.03 21.14
N VAL A 7 -31.83 0.09 20.24
CA VAL A 7 -30.92 -1.03 19.98
C VAL A 7 -30.50 -0.94 18.51
N TYR A 8 -29.22 -0.92 18.24
CA TYR A 8 -28.74 -0.97 16.88
C TYR A 8 -29.05 -2.33 16.24
N GLU A 9 -29.70 -2.31 15.12
CA GLU A 9 -29.96 -3.50 14.31
C GLU A 9 -29.35 -3.32 12.92
N ASP A 10 -28.57 -4.30 12.50
CA ASP A 10 -27.98 -4.30 11.15
C ASP A 10 -29.05 -4.77 10.16
N LYS A 11 -29.55 -3.84 9.36
CA LYS A 11 -30.61 -4.13 8.37
C LYS A 11 -30.13 -4.10 6.93
N GLY A 12 -28.93 -3.59 6.67
CA GLY A 12 -28.46 -3.37 5.31
C GLY A 12 -29.38 -2.46 4.49
N ILE A 13 -29.04 -2.24 3.24
CA ILE A 13 -29.91 -1.49 2.30
C ILE A 13 -30.56 -2.42 1.27
N GLY A 14 -30.16 -3.68 1.26
CA GLY A 14 -30.62 -4.68 0.31
C GLY A 14 -30.00 -4.54 -1.08
N ARG A 15 -30.00 -5.65 -1.80
CA ARG A 15 -29.32 -5.80 -3.10
C ARG A 15 -29.82 -4.79 -4.16
N THR A 16 -31.13 -4.56 -4.24
CA THR A 16 -31.70 -3.63 -5.24
C THR A 16 -31.20 -2.19 -5.04
N ALA A 17 -31.12 -1.71 -3.80
CA ALA A 17 -30.61 -0.38 -3.51
C ALA A 17 -29.08 -0.32 -3.77
N ALA A 18 -28.36 -1.35 -3.35
CA ALA A 18 -26.91 -1.43 -3.57
C ALA A 18 -26.56 -1.40 -5.05
N GLN A 19 -27.28 -2.15 -5.89
CA GLN A 19 -27.06 -2.16 -7.35
C GLN A 19 -27.34 -0.81 -8.00
N LYS A 20 -28.28 -0.03 -7.49
CA LYS A 20 -28.54 1.34 -7.96
C LYS A 20 -27.42 2.30 -7.55
N LEU A 21 -26.85 2.12 -6.34
CA LEU A 21 -25.76 2.98 -5.85
C LEU A 21 -24.42 2.66 -6.52
N TYR A 22 -24.11 1.36 -6.67
CA TYR A 22 -22.75 0.93 -7.02
C TYR A 22 -22.62 0.39 -8.45
N SER A 23 -23.72 0.11 -9.16
CA SER A 23 -23.74 -0.64 -10.41
C SER A 23 -23.29 -2.11 -10.19
N PRO A 24 -23.70 -3.07 -11.05
CA PRO A 24 -23.21 -4.45 -10.97
C PRO A 24 -21.69 -4.59 -11.13
N ILE A 25 -21.05 -3.59 -11.76
CA ILE A 25 -19.59 -3.52 -11.87
C ILE A 25 -19.09 -2.48 -10.87
N LEU A 26 -18.65 -2.98 -9.72
CA LEU A 26 -18.13 -2.15 -8.63
C LEU A 26 -16.74 -1.61 -9.01
N ARG A 27 -16.67 -0.34 -9.42
CA ARG A 27 -15.40 0.31 -9.80
C ARG A 27 -14.81 1.05 -8.62
N GLY A 28 -13.49 0.91 -8.43
CA GLY A 28 -12.83 1.64 -7.36
C GLY A 28 -11.37 1.25 -7.17
N SER A 29 -10.76 1.85 -6.16
CA SER A 29 -9.38 1.59 -5.79
C SER A 29 -9.29 0.50 -4.72
N VAL A 30 -8.09 0.00 -4.50
CA VAL A 30 -7.80 -0.89 -3.36
C VAL A 30 -8.16 -0.20 -2.04
N THR A 31 -7.84 1.09 -1.92
CA THR A 31 -8.16 1.90 -0.73
C THR A 31 -9.67 1.90 -0.42
N ARG A 32 -10.50 1.85 -1.46
CA ARG A 32 -11.96 1.70 -1.29
C ARG A 32 -12.30 0.37 -0.61
N MET A 33 -11.65 -0.71 -1.01
CA MET A 33 -11.87 -2.04 -0.40
C MET A 33 -11.33 -2.09 1.04
N GLU A 34 -10.16 -1.48 1.28
CA GLU A 34 -9.59 -1.36 2.63
C GLU A 34 -10.49 -0.51 3.54
N ARG A 35 -11.14 0.52 3.00
CA ARG A 35 -12.13 1.31 3.73
C ARG A 35 -13.34 0.45 4.15
N TYR A 36 -13.80 -0.43 3.24
CA TYR A 36 -14.85 -1.40 3.55
C TYR A 36 -14.39 -2.38 4.65
N ALA A 37 -13.20 -2.92 4.50
CA ALA A 37 -12.61 -3.81 5.51
C ALA A 37 -12.45 -3.12 6.87
N ALA A 38 -12.23 -1.81 6.89
CA ALA A 38 -12.12 -1.04 8.14
C ALA A 38 -13.49 -0.85 8.82
N CYS A 39 -14.51 -0.49 8.04
CA CYS A 39 -15.89 -0.31 8.52
C CYS A 39 -16.84 -0.20 7.31
N ALA A 40 -17.76 -1.15 7.17
CA ALA A 40 -18.69 -1.19 6.04
C ALA A 40 -19.56 0.08 5.96
N TYR A 41 -19.97 0.62 7.11
CA TYR A 41 -20.76 1.87 7.15
C TYR A 41 -19.94 3.08 6.67
N ALA A 42 -18.69 3.19 7.09
CA ALA A 42 -17.82 4.28 6.63
C ALA A 42 -17.60 4.21 5.11
N HIS A 43 -17.48 3.00 4.54
CA HIS A 43 -17.44 2.78 3.09
C HIS A 43 -18.74 3.28 2.43
N PHE A 44 -19.90 2.91 2.98
CA PHE A 44 -21.21 3.32 2.44
C PHE A 44 -21.33 4.85 2.42
N LEU A 45 -20.95 5.52 3.52
CA LEU A 45 -21.00 6.99 3.57
C LEU A 45 -20.05 7.64 2.55
N SER A 46 -18.82 7.08 2.41
CA SER A 46 -17.79 7.63 1.50
C SER A 46 -18.12 7.39 0.01
N PHE A 47 -18.57 6.18 -0.32
CA PHE A 47 -18.64 5.71 -1.72
C PHE A 47 -20.05 5.37 -2.20
N GLY A 48 -21.01 5.18 -1.28
CA GLY A 48 -22.42 5.02 -1.61
C GLY A 48 -23.12 6.36 -1.65
N LEU A 49 -23.01 7.11 -0.57
CA LEU A 49 -23.65 8.44 -0.47
C LEU A 49 -22.71 9.58 -0.89
N GLU A 50 -21.45 9.29 -1.16
CA GLU A 50 -20.41 10.26 -1.58
C GLU A 50 -20.27 11.46 -0.63
N LEU A 51 -20.50 11.24 0.66
CA LEU A 51 -20.37 12.30 1.67
C LEU A 51 -18.91 12.71 1.82
N ARG A 52 -18.67 13.99 1.74
CA ARG A 52 -17.32 14.58 1.86
C ARG A 52 -17.36 15.76 2.82
N GLU A 53 -16.29 15.91 3.60
CA GLU A 53 -16.10 17.13 4.39
C GLU A 53 -15.95 18.32 3.45
N ARG A 54 -16.46 19.46 3.87
CA ARG A 54 -16.27 20.73 3.14
C ARG A 54 -14.77 21.03 3.11
N ARG A 55 -14.25 21.24 1.93
CA ARG A 55 -12.84 21.61 1.77
C ARG A 55 -12.58 23.00 2.35
N GLU A 56 -11.61 23.11 3.22
CA GLU A 56 -11.07 24.37 3.68
C GLU A 56 -9.91 24.77 2.78
N TYR A 57 -9.70 26.06 2.61
CA TYR A 57 -8.63 26.59 1.75
C TYR A 57 -7.31 26.62 2.51
N GLU A 58 -6.84 25.45 2.88
CA GLU A 58 -5.58 25.23 3.59
C GLU A 58 -4.85 24.01 3.03
N LEU A 59 -3.51 24.04 3.10
CA LEU A 59 -2.69 22.88 2.74
C LEU A 59 -2.89 21.78 3.78
N ALA A 60 -3.60 20.75 3.41
CA ALA A 60 -3.84 19.58 4.25
C ALA A 60 -2.67 18.58 4.17
N ALA A 61 -2.63 17.62 5.09
CA ALA A 61 -1.60 16.56 5.08
C ALA A 61 -1.60 15.75 3.78
N ALA A 62 -2.77 15.56 3.17
CA ALA A 62 -2.90 14.87 1.88
C ALA A 62 -2.23 15.65 0.74
N ASP A 63 -2.34 16.99 0.76
CA ASP A 63 -1.70 17.84 -0.25
C ASP A 63 -0.17 17.75 -0.17
N LEU A 64 0.37 17.73 1.05
CA LEU A 64 1.81 17.52 1.27
C LEU A 64 2.24 16.14 0.74
N GLY A 65 1.41 15.12 0.97
CA GLY A 65 1.64 13.79 0.41
C GLY A 65 1.77 13.83 -1.11
N ASN A 66 0.81 14.45 -1.77
CA ASN A 66 0.80 14.59 -3.23
C ASN A 66 2.05 15.35 -3.73
N LEU A 67 2.44 16.44 -3.05
CA LEU A 67 3.65 17.19 -3.42
C LEU A 67 4.91 16.32 -3.34
N PHE A 68 5.05 15.51 -2.30
CA PHE A 68 6.18 14.57 -2.18
C PHE A 68 6.18 13.55 -3.30
N HIS A 69 5.05 12.85 -3.52
CA HIS A 69 4.95 11.82 -4.57
C HIS A 69 5.29 12.41 -5.94
N SER A 70 4.66 13.53 -6.31
CA SER A 70 4.90 14.17 -7.61
C SER A 70 6.34 14.66 -7.76
N SER A 71 6.96 15.17 -6.71
CA SER A 71 8.35 15.66 -6.76
C SER A 71 9.35 14.51 -6.92
N ILE A 72 9.14 13.41 -6.21
CA ILE A 72 9.98 12.21 -6.30
C ILE A 72 9.82 11.57 -7.70
N ASP A 73 8.58 11.45 -8.16
CA ASP A 73 8.26 10.93 -9.48
C ASP A 73 8.93 11.75 -10.60
N LEU A 74 8.75 13.07 -10.55
CA LEU A 74 9.36 13.98 -11.55
C LEU A 74 10.89 13.87 -11.54
N PHE A 75 11.52 13.77 -10.36
CA PHE A 75 12.97 13.58 -10.23
C PHE A 75 13.43 12.32 -10.98
N PHE A 76 12.81 11.17 -10.69
CA PHE A 76 13.23 9.90 -11.29
C PHE A 76 12.92 9.85 -12.79
N LYS A 77 11.80 10.40 -13.23
CA LYS A 77 11.44 10.52 -14.66
C LYS A 77 12.45 11.39 -15.41
N THR A 78 12.79 12.55 -14.86
CA THR A 78 13.78 13.45 -15.46
C THR A 78 15.14 12.77 -15.62
N MET A 79 15.60 12.06 -14.59
CA MET A 79 16.85 11.29 -14.66
C MET A 79 16.80 10.25 -15.80
N GLN A 80 15.67 9.54 -15.90
CA GLN A 80 15.48 8.51 -16.93
C GLN A 80 15.44 9.13 -18.35
N GLU A 81 14.69 10.21 -18.52
CA GLU A 81 14.57 10.93 -19.80
C GLU A 81 15.91 11.55 -20.25
N GLU A 82 16.70 12.04 -19.31
CA GLU A 82 18.05 12.58 -19.58
C GLU A 82 19.10 11.46 -19.77
N GLY A 83 18.73 10.19 -19.59
CA GLY A 83 19.64 9.05 -19.70
C GLY A 83 20.76 9.06 -18.64
N ARG A 84 20.51 9.66 -17.49
CA ARG A 84 21.49 9.81 -16.41
C ARG A 84 21.43 8.62 -15.45
N SER A 85 22.59 8.14 -15.04
CA SER A 85 22.70 7.03 -14.10
C SER A 85 22.43 7.49 -12.66
N PHE A 86 21.48 6.85 -11.99
CA PHE A 86 21.21 7.06 -10.57
C PHE A 86 22.43 6.72 -9.70
N ARG A 87 23.28 5.81 -10.16
CA ARG A 87 24.46 5.33 -9.42
C ARG A 87 25.63 6.32 -9.46
N GLN A 88 25.63 7.25 -10.43
CA GLN A 88 26.71 8.20 -10.65
C GLN A 88 26.37 9.63 -10.20
N LEU A 89 25.14 9.82 -9.70
CA LEU A 89 24.63 11.12 -9.30
C LEU A 89 25.40 11.66 -8.09
N ASP A 90 26.00 12.86 -8.22
CA ASP A 90 26.66 13.51 -7.11
C ASP A 90 25.67 14.37 -6.29
N ASP A 91 26.09 14.77 -5.10
CA ASP A 91 25.27 15.51 -4.14
C ASP A 91 24.80 16.88 -4.66
N ARG A 92 25.64 17.57 -5.40
CA ARG A 92 25.31 18.88 -5.97
C ARG A 92 24.24 18.74 -7.05
N GLU A 93 24.48 17.84 -8.00
CA GLU A 93 23.53 17.54 -9.08
C GLU A 93 22.17 17.11 -8.54
N ARG A 94 22.18 16.22 -7.53
CA ARG A 94 20.95 15.77 -6.86
C ARG A 94 20.17 16.95 -6.29
N LYS A 95 20.83 17.79 -5.51
CA LYS A 95 20.18 18.96 -4.86
C LYS A 95 19.61 19.94 -5.87
N GLU A 96 20.38 20.24 -6.93
CA GLU A 96 19.94 21.15 -8.00
C GLU A 96 18.70 20.59 -8.72
N LEU A 97 18.72 19.31 -9.05
CA LEU A 97 17.57 18.64 -9.71
C LEU A 97 16.35 18.56 -8.79
N VAL A 98 16.54 18.18 -7.53
CA VAL A 98 15.44 18.14 -6.55
C VAL A 98 14.80 19.52 -6.40
N SER A 99 15.61 20.57 -6.24
CA SER A 99 15.10 21.94 -6.11
C SER A 99 14.27 22.35 -7.32
N ARG A 100 14.75 22.02 -8.54
CA ARG A 100 14.02 22.27 -9.79
C ARG A 100 12.68 21.51 -9.82
N CYS A 101 12.67 20.21 -9.52
CA CYS A 101 11.47 19.37 -9.52
C CYS A 101 10.44 19.85 -8.49
N VAL A 102 10.87 20.14 -7.27
CA VAL A 102 9.97 20.63 -6.20
C VAL A 102 9.36 21.98 -6.59
N SER A 103 10.19 22.89 -7.16
CA SER A 103 9.71 24.19 -7.61
C SER A 103 8.65 24.06 -8.72
N GLU A 104 8.88 23.15 -9.67
CA GLU A 104 7.96 22.89 -10.77
C GLU A 104 6.62 22.33 -10.26
N VAL A 105 6.66 21.28 -9.44
CA VAL A 105 5.48 20.64 -8.86
C VAL A 105 4.70 21.66 -8.00
N THR A 106 5.40 22.43 -7.17
CA THR A 106 4.77 23.43 -6.29
C THR A 106 4.04 24.51 -7.11
N ARG A 107 4.66 24.96 -8.20
CA ARG A 107 4.06 25.95 -9.09
C ARG A 107 2.79 25.43 -9.78
N GLU A 108 2.77 24.16 -10.19
CA GLU A 108 1.61 23.53 -10.85
C GLU A 108 0.50 23.19 -9.87
N TYR A 109 0.84 22.84 -8.64
CA TYR A 109 -0.11 22.26 -7.67
C TYR A 109 -1.21 23.22 -7.23
N GLY A 110 -0.98 24.51 -7.30
CA GLY A 110 -2.05 25.39 -6.84
C GLY A 110 -1.73 26.87 -6.86
N ASN A 111 -1.42 27.32 -7.99
CA ASN A 111 -1.23 28.72 -8.41
C ASN A 111 -1.15 29.84 -7.34
N THR A 112 -1.69 29.66 -6.15
CA THR A 112 -1.73 30.74 -5.14
C THR A 112 -1.55 30.24 -3.69
N VAL A 113 -1.99 29.03 -3.36
CA VAL A 113 -2.03 28.57 -1.95
C VAL A 113 -0.62 28.38 -1.37
N VAL A 114 0.34 27.95 -2.18
CA VAL A 114 1.69 27.60 -1.70
C VAL A 114 2.60 28.83 -1.55
N SER A 115 2.32 29.93 -2.27
CA SER A 115 3.21 31.12 -2.29
C SER A 115 2.73 32.31 -1.44
N ASP A 116 1.50 32.29 -0.93
CA ASP A 116 0.85 33.50 -0.41
C ASP A 116 1.15 33.83 1.06
N THR A 117 1.81 32.95 1.79
CA THR A 117 2.12 33.22 3.20
C THR A 117 3.50 32.72 3.59
N ALA A 118 4.11 33.33 4.61
CA ALA A 118 5.39 32.89 5.20
C ALA A 118 5.32 31.42 5.70
N ARG A 119 4.15 30.98 6.13
CA ARG A 119 3.89 29.58 6.51
C ARG A 119 4.06 28.64 5.31
N ASN A 120 3.49 29.01 4.17
CA ASN A 120 3.52 28.21 2.95
C ASN A 120 4.93 28.18 2.33
N GLU A 121 5.65 29.30 2.40
CA GLU A 121 7.07 29.35 2.01
C GLU A 121 7.92 28.40 2.87
N TYR A 122 7.69 28.37 4.16
CA TYR A 122 8.34 27.42 5.09
C TYR A 122 8.00 25.97 4.71
N LEU A 123 6.74 25.70 4.37
CA LEU A 123 6.32 24.35 3.95
C LEU A 123 7.00 23.93 2.64
N GLY A 124 7.14 24.85 1.68
CA GLY A 124 7.88 24.60 0.43
C GLY A 124 9.33 24.19 0.69
N ARG A 125 10.04 24.95 1.53
CA ARG A 125 11.41 24.61 1.94
C ARG A 125 11.48 23.27 2.68
N ARG A 126 10.47 22.96 3.47
CA ARG A 126 10.38 21.66 4.16
C ARG A 126 10.17 20.51 3.16
N VAL A 127 9.30 20.69 2.16
CA VAL A 127 9.09 19.70 1.09
C VAL A 127 10.41 19.44 0.35
N GLU A 128 11.11 20.49 -0.05
CA GLU A 128 12.40 20.39 -0.74
C GLU A 128 13.43 19.58 0.09
N ARG A 129 13.60 19.94 1.36
CA ARG A 129 14.56 19.26 2.24
C ARG A 129 14.23 17.77 2.42
N ILE A 130 12.95 17.46 2.66
CA ILE A 130 12.50 16.05 2.86
C ILE A 130 12.62 15.27 1.55
N THR A 131 12.28 15.89 0.42
CA THR A 131 12.43 15.27 -0.92
C THR A 131 13.92 14.98 -1.20
N ASP A 132 14.82 15.93 -0.94
CA ASP A 132 16.25 15.71 -1.12
C ASP A 132 16.76 14.54 -0.26
N ARG A 133 16.35 14.50 1.01
CA ARG A 133 16.72 13.40 1.92
C ARG A 133 16.18 12.05 1.42
N THR A 134 14.94 12.02 0.93
CA THR A 134 14.30 10.82 0.38
C THR A 134 15.02 10.34 -0.88
N VAL A 135 15.26 11.24 -1.81
CA VAL A 135 15.96 10.93 -3.08
C VAL A 135 17.39 10.45 -2.80
N TRP A 136 18.10 11.11 -1.88
CA TRP A 136 19.44 10.67 -1.46
C TRP A 136 19.40 9.23 -0.95
N ALA A 137 18.51 8.93 -0.02
CA ALA A 137 18.43 7.57 0.55
C ALA A 137 18.05 6.53 -0.52
N LEU A 138 17.08 6.83 -1.39
CA LEU A 138 16.68 5.94 -2.48
C LEU A 138 17.82 5.70 -3.47
N THR A 139 18.62 6.72 -3.79
CA THR A 139 19.78 6.55 -4.68
C THR A 139 20.90 5.76 -4.01
N GLU A 140 21.15 5.97 -2.72
CA GLU A 140 22.13 5.15 -1.97
C GLU A 140 21.69 3.68 -1.90
N GLN A 141 20.41 3.42 -1.71
CA GLN A 141 19.84 2.07 -1.74
C GLN A 141 20.00 1.41 -3.12
N LEU A 142 19.78 2.16 -4.22
CA LEU A 142 19.99 1.67 -5.58
C LEU A 142 21.46 1.28 -5.85
N LYS A 143 22.42 2.00 -5.25
CA LYS A 143 23.84 1.68 -5.38
C LYS A 143 24.22 0.33 -4.75
N LYS A 144 23.42 -0.17 -3.82
CA LYS A 144 23.68 -1.43 -3.08
C LYS A 144 23.18 -2.68 -3.80
N GLY A 145 22.21 -2.53 -4.71
CA GLY A 145 21.59 -3.64 -5.44
C GLY A 145 21.74 -3.52 -6.96
N ASP A 146 21.03 -4.39 -7.68
CA ASP A 146 21.05 -4.46 -9.14
C ASP A 146 19.77 -3.93 -9.79
N PHE A 147 18.77 -3.59 -8.99
CA PHE A 147 17.49 -3.09 -9.49
C PHE A 147 17.65 -1.72 -10.15
N GLU A 148 16.96 -1.54 -11.28
CA GLU A 148 16.84 -0.26 -11.97
C GLU A 148 15.39 0.22 -11.95
N PRO A 149 15.15 1.50 -11.65
CA PRO A 149 13.81 2.06 -11.74
C PRO A 149 13.27 1.96 -13.16
N ALA A 150 12.12 1.33 -13.33
CA ALA A 150 11.54 1.03 -14.64
C ALA A 150 10.18 1.70 -14.86
N GLY A 151 9.46 2.01 -13.79
CA GLY A 151 8.16 2.65 -13.92
C GLY A 151 7.79 3.52 -12.72
N PHE A 152 7.19 4.66 -13.02
CA PHE A 152 6.79 5.66 -12.02
C PHE A 152 5.35 6.09 -12.28
N GLU A 153 4.55 6.19 -11.22
CA GLU A 153 3.15 6.61 -11.30
C GLU A 153 2.38 5.80 -12.37
N LEU A 154 2.63 4.47 -12.40
CA LEU A 154 2.04 3.57 -13.41
C LEU A 154 0.56 3.38 -13.13
N THR A 155 -0.29 3.94 -14.00
CA THR A 155 -1.73 3.78 -13.87
C THR A 155 -2.19 2.43 -14.45
N PHE A 156 -3.16 1.83 -13.81
CA PHE A 156 -3.90 0.68 -14.33
C PHE A 156 -5.40 1.01 -14.30
N THR A 157 -5.90 1.37 -15.47
CA THR A 157 -7.32 1.68 -15.67
C THR A 157 -7.83 0.90 -16.88
N PRO A 158 -9.13 0.86 -17.11
CA PRO A 158 -9.66 0.17 -18.31
C PRO A 158 -9.16 0.74 -19.63
N ALA A 159 -8.58 1.94 -19.64
CA ALA A 159 -8.08 2.63 -20.82
C ALA A 159 -6.56 2.51 -21.02
N ASP A 160 -5.84 2.01 -20.00
CA ASP A 160 -4.37 1.97 -20.00
C ASP A 160 -3.81 0.63 -20.51
N ASN A 161 -2.52 0.62 -20.78
CA ASN A 161 -1.77 -0.58 -21.19
C ASN A 161 -1.72 -1.66 -20.12
N LEU A 162 -1.66 -1.27 -18.84
CA LEU A 162 -1.84 -2.20 -17.72
C LEU A 162 -3.34 -2.42 -17.53
N LYS A 163 -3.80 -3.63 -17.79
CA LYS A 163 -5.23 -3.97 -17.69
C LYS A 163 -5.75 -3.78 -16.27
N ALA A 164 -6.84 -3.05 -16.13
CA ALA A 164 -7.56 -2.96 -14.87
C ALA A 164 -7.83 -4.38 -14.34
N MET A 165 -7.57 -4.57 -13.05
CA MET A 165 -7.79 -5.87 -12.43
C MET A 165 -9.30 -6.13 -12.32
N LYS A 166 -9.77 -7.18 -12.98
CA LYS A 166 -11.19 -7.59 -12.98
C LYS A 166 -11.35 -8.84 -12.14
N ILE A 167 -12.10 -8.73 -11.07
CA ILE A 167 -12.39 -9.84 -10.16
C ILE A 167 -13.88 -10.19 -10.29
N PRO A 168 -14.23 -11.31 -10.92
CA PRO A 168 -15.63 -11.70 -11.03
C PRO A 168 -16.21 -12.05 -9.67
N VAL A 169 -17.36 -11.50 -9.34
CA VAL A 169 -18.12 -11.78 -8.11
C VAL A 169 -19.22 -12.81 -8.42
N SER A 170 -19.87 -12.67 -9.55
CA SER A 170 -20.88 -13.59 -10.08
C SER A 170 -20.86 -13.57 -11.61
N ARG A 171 -21.81 -14.23 -12.27
CA ARG A 171 -21.92 -14.23 -13.75
C ARG A 171 -22.15 -12.81 -14.32
N THR A 172 -22.73 -11.90 -13.55
CA THR A 172 -23.11 -10.57 -14.02
C THR A 172 -22.47 -9.44 -13.20
N GLU A 173 -21.69 -9.77 -12.18
CA GLU A 173 -21.13 -8.78 -11.24
C GLU A 173 -19.62 -8.96 -11.12
N ALA A 174 -18.91 -7.84 -11.00
CA ALA A 174 -17.46 -7.85 -10.87
C ALA A 174 -16.97 -6.65 -10.06
N VAL A 175 -15.81 -6.79 -9.45
CA VAL A 175 -15.02 -5.68 -8.92
C VAL A 175 -13.96 -5.33 -9.96
N HIS A 176 -13.95 -4.09 -10.42
CA HIS A 176 -12.92 -3.55 -11.31
C HIS A 176 -12.03 -2.61 -10.49
N LEU A 177 -10.85 -3.08 -10.15
CA LEU A 177 -9.87 -2.25 -9.45
C LEU A 177 -9.07 -1.42 -10.44
N GLN A 178 -8.87 -0.17 -10.06
CA GLN A 178 -8.03 0.78 -10.76
C GLN A 178 -7.14 1.47 -9.72
N GLY A 179 -6.00 1.96 -10.17
CA GLY A 179 -5.07 2.58 -9.25
C GLY A 179 -3.79 3.01 -9.93
N ARG A 180 -2.81 3.31 -9.12
CA ARG A 180 -1.53 3.81 -9.57
C ARG A 180 -0.43 3.25 -8.67
N ILE A 181 0.57 2.63 -9.30
CA ILE A 181 1.77 2.12 -8.62
C ILE A 181 2.77 3.27 -8.59
N ASP A 182 3.18 3.69 -7.41
CA ASP A 182 4.10 4.83 -7.27
C ASP A 182 5.43 4.54 -7.98
N ARG A 183 6.01 3.36 -7.73
CA ARG A 183 7.28 2.99 -8.36
C ARG A 183 7.42 1.48 -8.52
N MET A 184 7.93 1.08 -9.67
CA MET A 184 8.31 -0.30 -9.99
C MET A 184 9.77 -0.31 -10.47
N ASP A 185 10.59 -1.15 -9.84
CA ASP A 185 11.97 -1.38 -10.27
C ASP A 185 12.08 -2.82 -10.79
N LEU A 186 12.94 -3.02 -11.78
CA LEU A 186 13.19 -4.32 -12.42
C LEU A 186 14.66 -4.72 -12.29
N CYS A 187 14.89 -6.02 -12.27
CA CYS A 187 16.24 -6.60 -12.35
C CYS A 187 16.19 -7.85 -13.22
N GLU A 188 16.98 -7.87 -14.29
CA GLU A 188 17.15 -9.02 -15.18
C GLU A 188 18.29 -9.91 -14.66
N ASP A 189 18.05 -11.21 -14.58
CA ASP A 189 19.06 -12.20 -14.20
C ASP A 189 18.88 -13.45 -15.08
N GLY A 190 19.62 -13.50 -16.17
CA GLY A 190 19.49 -14.54 -17.19
C GLY A 190 18.12 -14.52 -17.87
N ASP A 191 17.35 -15.59 -17.67
CA ASP A 191 16.00 -15.73 -18.20
C ASP A 191 14.91 -15.28 -17.22
N LYS A 192 15.30 -14.77 -16.04
CA LYS A 192 14.39 -14.33 -14.99
C LYS A 192 14.30 -12.81 -14.95
N LEU A 193 13.10 -12.32 -14.69
CA LEU A 193 12.85 -10.90 -14.46
C LEU A 193 12.29 -10.72 -13.03
N TYR A 194 13.05 -10.06 -12.18
CA TYR A 194 12.62 -9.76 -10.82
C TYR A 194 11.94 -8.39 -10.77
N VAL A 195 10.84 -8.30 -10.04
CA VAL A 195 10.11 -7.04 -9.81
C VAL A 195 10.15 -6.64 -8.35
N LYS A 196 10.39 -5.36 -8.10
CA LYS A 196 10.31 -4.72 -6.79
C LYS A 196 9.29 -3.60 -6.88
N ILE A 197 8.30 -3.61 -5.98
CA ILE A 197 7.24 -2.61 -5.93
C ILE A 197 7.45 -1.73 -4.69
N ILE A 198 7.39 -0.43 -4.88
CA ILE A 198 7.54 0.55 -3.80
C ILE A 198 6.33 1.49 -3.83
N ASP A 199 5.72 1.69 -2.67
CA ASP A 199 4.63 2.64 -2.45
C ASP A 199 5.09 3.63 -1.37
N TYR A 200 5.07 4.92 -1.69
CA TYR A 200 5.55 5.98 -0.82
C TYR A 200 4.49 6.34 0.23
N LYS A 201 4.91 6.51 1.48
CA LYS A 201 4.01 6.88 2.58
C LYS A 201 4.56 8.07 3.35
N THR A 202 3.74 9.07 3.61
CA THR A 202 4.13 10.24 4.40
C THR A 202 3.93 10.05 5.91
N GLY A 203 3.60 8.84 6.33
CA GLY A 203 3.44 8.46 7.73
C GLY A 203 4.39 7.34 8.14
N LYS A 204 4.27 6.88 9.36
CA LYS A 204 5.03 5.73 9.86
C LYS A 204 4.27 4.43 9.55
N THR A 205 4.14 4.11 8.28
CA THR A 205 3.47 2.89 7.83
C THR A 205 4.43 1.71 7.93
N LYS A 206 3.95 0.62 8.51
CA LYS A 206 4.67 -0.67 8.53
C LYS A 206 3.79 -1.72 7.85
N PHE A 207 4.40 -2.57 7.07
CA PHE A 207 3.73 -3.73 6.51
C PHE A 207 3.49 -4.74 7.63
N GLU A 208 2.23 -5.12 7.81
CA GLU A 208 1.84 -6.10 8.82
C GLU A 208 0.95 -7.17 8.20
N LEU A 209 1.46 -8.39 8.15
CA LEU A 209 0.74 -9.53 7.57
C LEU A 209 -0.64 -9.73 8.20
N THR A 210 -0.78 -9.46 9.50
CA THR A 210 -2.08 -9.51 10.20
C THR A 210 -3.07 -8.44 9.65
N GLU A 211 -2.59 -7.24 9.31
CA GLU A 211 -3.45 -6.20 8.71
C GLU A 211 -3.89 -6.62 7.30
N LEU A 212 -2.98 -7.20 6.52
CA LEU A 212 -3.31 -7.79 5.22
C LEU A 212 -4.42 -8.86 5.36
N PHE A 213 -4.25 -9.79 6.31
CA PHE A 213 -5.21 -10.87 6.57
C PHE A 213 -6.62 -10.33 6.85
N TYR A 214 -6.71 -9.20 7.55
CA TYR A 214 -7.99 -8.55 7.83
C TYR A 214 -8.44 -7.58 6.70
N GLY A 215 -7.69 -7.46 5.61
CA GLY A 215 -8.06 -6.67 4.43
C GLY A 215 -7.71 -5.18 4.53
N LEU A 216 -6.74 -4.79 5.37
CA LEU A 216 -6.37 -3.38 5.58
C LEU A 216 -5.12 -2.93 4.83
N GLN A 217 -4.26 -3.82 4.36
CA GLN A 217 -3.00 -3.49 3.67
C GLN A 217 -2.86 -4.31 2.39
N MET A 218 -3.87 -4.27 1.54
CA MET A 218 -3.91 -5.06 0.30
C MET A 218 -3.21 -4.37 -0.88
N GLN A 219 -2.92 -3.08 -0.77
CA GLN A 219 -2.46 -2.22 -1.87
C GLN A 219 -1.23 -2.80 -2.59
N LEU A 220 -0.16 -3.11 -1.85
CA LEU A 220 1.09 -3.66 -2.42
C LEU A 220 0.88 -5.00 -3.13
N VAL A 221 0.01 -5.84 -2.57
CA VAL A 221 -0.28 -7.18 -3.14
C VAL A 221 -1.09 -7.07 -4.44
N VAL A 222 -2.06 -6.15 -4.47
CA VAL A 222 -2.82 -5.86 -5.70
C VAL A 222 -1.88 -5.32 -6.79
N TYR A 223 -0.93 -4.51 -6.43
CA TYR A 223 0.08 -4.00 -7.37
C TYR A 223 0.96 -5.13 -7.92
N LEU A 224 1.32 -6.09 -7.09
CA LEU A 224 2.03 -7.30 -7.52
C LEU A 224 1.16 -8.14 -8.48
N UNK A 225 0.03 -8.26 -8.21
CA UNK A 225 -0.88 -9.04 -8.97
C UNK A 225 -1.11 -8.45 -10.35
N UNK A 226 -0.80 -7.25 -10.48
CA UNK A 226 -0.91 -6.64 -11.71
C UNK A 226 0.29 -6.81 -12.56
N UNK A 227 1.40 -7.17 -11.95
CA UNK A 227 2.63 -7.38 -12.57
C UNK A 227 2.98 -8.86 -12.63
N UNK A 228 2.38 -9.58 -12.04
CA UNK A 228 2.66 -10.98 -11.99
C UNK A 228 2.19 -11.67 -13.22
N ASP A 229 3.05 -11.90 -14.02
CA ASP A 229 2.95 -12.83 -15.14
C ASP A 229 3.93 -14.00 -14.91
N LYS A 230 3.73 -15.10 -15.62
CA LYS A 230 4.49 -16.37 -15.45
C LYS A 230 6.01 -16.24 -15.58
N GLN A 231 6.50 -15.13 -16.11
CA GLN A 231 7.93 -14.88 -16.29
C GLN A 231 8.52 -13.87 -15.29
N VAL A 232 7.66 -13.27 -14.46
CA VAL A 232 8.11 -12.22 -13.52
C VAL A 232 8.05 -12.74 -12.09
N LEU A 233 9.17 -12.68 -11.39
CA LEU A 233 9.32 -13.13 -10.01
C LEU A 233 9.27 -11.92 -9.06
N PRO A 234 8.47 -11.98 -8.00
CA PRO A 234 8.51 -10.92 -7.00
C PRO A 234 9.84 -10.96 -6.25
N ALA A 235 10.60 -9.88 -6.20
CA ALA A 235 11.74 -9.72 -5.29
C ALA A 235 11.27 -9.16 -3.95
N GLY A 236 10.25 -8.30 -3.98
CA GLY A 236 9.65 -7.77 -2.76
C GLY A 236 8.64 -6.68 -3.04
N ILE A 237 7.83 -6.42 -2.01
CA ILE A 237 6.82 -5.36 -1.98
C ILE A 237 7.07 -4.48 -0.77
N PHE A 238 7.12 -3.17 -0.95
CA PHE A 238 7.64 -2.26 0.07
C PHE A 238 6.80 -1.00 0.24
N TYR A 239 6.63 -0.58 1.48
CA TYR A 239 6.35 0.80 1.86
C TYR A 239 7.67 1.52 2.09
N TYR A 240 7.79 2.71 1.55
CA TYR A 240 8.89 3.62 1.83
C TYR A 240 8.34 4.85 2.55
N ASN A 241 8.74 5.04 3.81
CA ASN A 241 8.27 6.15 4.62
C ASN A 241 9.09 7.42 4.31
N ILE A 242 8.46 8.40 3.66
CA ILE A 242 9.05 9.70 3.35
C ILE A 242 9.25 10.45 4.67
N ALA A 243 10.50 10.68 5.06
CA ALA A 243 10.83 11.31 6.34
C ALA A 243 12.20 11.98 6.28
N ASP A 244 12.42 12.85 7.24
CA ASP A 244 13.72 13.49 7.50
C ASP A 244 14.10 13.15 8.95
N PRO A 245 14.69 11.96 9.17
CA PRO A 245 14.99 11.53 10.53
C PRO A 245 16.09 12.37 11.15
N MET A 246 15.89 12.72 12.41
CA MET A 246 16.92 13.38 13.21
C MET A 246 17.73 12.31 13.96
N VAL A 247 19.02 12.28 13.70
CA VAL A 247 19.96 11.41 14.42
C VAL A 247 20.58 12.23 15.54
N GLU A 248 20.51 11.73 16.77
CA GLU A 248 21.17 12.34 17.90
C GLU A 248 22.69 12.24 17.72
N LYS A 249 23.33 13.38 17.51
CA LYS A 249 24.77 13.43 17.33
C LYS A 249 25.48 13.27 18.69
N THR A 250 26.20 12.18 18.82
CA THR A 250 27.20 12.07 19.90
C THR A 250 28.50 12.72 19.42
N GLU A 251 29.31 13.24 20.32
CA GLU A 251 30.54 13.97 19.97
C GLU A 251 31.55 13.12 19.18
N GLU A 252 31.43 11.79 19.27
CA GLU A 252 32.35 10.83 18.64
C GLU A 252 31.87 10.30 17.27
N MET A 253 30.64 10.60 16.85
CA MET A 253 30.04 10.03 15.62
C MET A 253 30.55 10.74 14.36
N SER A 254 31.12 9.95 13.44
CA SER A 254 31.56 10.46 12.12
C SER A 254 30.37 10.76 11.20
N GLU A 255 30.57 11.50 10.13
CA GLU A 255 29.50 11.79 9.14
C GLU A 255 29.05 10.49 8.42
N GLU A 256 29.98 9.56 8.15
CA GLU A 256 29.64 8.25 7.55
C GLU A 256 28.74 7.42 8.47
N GLU A 257 29.03 7.40 9.77
CA GLU A 257 28.21 6.69 10.75
C GLU A 257 26.81 7.30 10.87
N LYS A 258 26.73 8.61 10.80
CA LYS A 258 25.47 9.35 10.80
C LYS A 258 24.63 9.04 9.54
N GLU A 259 25.26 9.05 8.37
CA GLU A 259 24.59 8.69 7.11
C GLU A 259 24.08 7.23 7.14
N ALA A 260 24.90 6.31 7.66
CA ALA A 260 24.50 4.91 7.82
C ALA A 260 23.28 4.77 8.74
N GLU A 261 23.24 5.52 9.84
CA GLU A 261 22.09 5.49 10.76
C GLU A 261 20.81 6.11 10.13
N ILE A 262 20.98 7.16 9.32
CA ILE A 262 19.87 7.74 8.55
C ILE A 262 19.35 6.72 7.54
N LEU A 263 20.22 6.05 6.79
CA LEU A 263 19.84 5.01 5.82
C LEU A 263 19.10 3.86 6.51
N ARG A 264 19.59 3.42 7.67
CA ARG A 264 18.93 2.37 8.45
C ARG A 264 17.52 2.79 8.88
N THR A 265 17.36 4.05 9.29
CA THR A 265 16.06 4.61 9.68
C THR A 265 15.10 4.71 8.47
N LEU A 266 15.65 5.00 7.29
CA LEU A 266 14.90 5.11 6.02
C LEU A 266 14.84 3.80 5.23
N ARG A 267 15.20 2.69 5.86
CA ARG A 267 15.12 1.35 5.27
C ARG A 267 13.69 1.05 4.81
N MET A 268 13.57 0.47 3.62
CA MET A 268 12.27 -0.01 3.11
C MET A 268 11.65 -1.03 4.08
N ASN A 269 10.34 -1.00 4.20
CA ASN A 269 9.62 -1.89 5.09
C ASN A 269 8.53 -2.60 4.28
N GLY A 270 8.51 -3.92 4.36
CA GLY A 270 7.65 -4.72 3.50
C GLY A 270 7.96 -6.20 3.60
N LEU A 271 7.74 -6.91 2.51
CA LEU A 271 7.95 -8.36 2.43
C LEU A 271 8.95 -8.67 1.31
N VAL A 272 9.97 -9.43 1.61
CA VAL A 272 11.08 -9.79 0.70
C VAL A 272 10.95 -11.26 0.29
N ASN A 273 11.21 -11.58 -0.97
CA ASN A 273 11.33 -12.96 -1.42
C ASN A 273 12.59 -13.59 -0.77
N SER A 274 12.40 -14.71 -0.09
CA SER A 274 13.48 -15.41 0.65
C SER A 274 14.52 -16.09 -0.25
N ARG A 275 14.33 -16.06 -1.57
CA ARG A 275 15.30 -16.59 -2.53
C ARG A 275 16.61 -15.80 -2.45
N ALA A 276 17.74 -16.49 -2.32
CA ALA A 276 19.06 -15.86 -2.13
C ALA A 276 19.42 -14.88 -3.25
N GLU A 277 19.09 -15.23 -4.50
CA GLU A 277 19.32 -14.37 -5.66
C GLU A 277 18.51 -13.06 -5.55
N ALA A 278 17.23 -13.14 -5.20
CA ALA A 278 16.37 -11.96 -5.03
C ALA A 278 16.93 -11.02 -3.95
N ILE A 279 17.36 -11.58 -2.81
CA ILE A 279 17.95 -10.80 -1.72
C ILE A 279 19.27 -10.15 -2.18
N SER A 280 20.13 -10.90 -2.88
CA SER A 280 21.40 -10.40 -3.40
C SER A 280 21.20 -9.24 -4.39
N HIS A 281 20.21 -9.33 -5.26
CA HIS A 281 19.86 -8.24 -6.20
C HIS A 281 19.30 -6.99 -5.48
N LEU A 282 18.64 -7.18 -4.33
CA LEU A 282 18.13 -6.05 -3.53
C LEU A 282 19.26 -5.38 -2.73
N ASP A 283 20.17 -6.16 -2.19
CA ASP A 283 21.34 -5.66 -1.42
C ASP A 283 22.46 -6.70 -1.46
N ARG A 284 23.52 -6.40 -2.22
CA ARG A 284 24.68 -7.27 -2.43
C ARG A 284 25.59 -7.41 -1.22
N ARG A 285 25.46 -6.56 -0.22
CA ARG A 285 26.46 -6.40 0.84
C ARG A 285 25.92 -6.62 2.26
N ILE A 286 24.94 -7.52 2.40
CA ILE A 286 24.39 -7.80 3.73
C ILE A 286 25.36 -8.70 4.51
N GLU A 287 26.03 -8.15 5.51
CA GLU A 287 26.86 -8.93 6.44
C GLU A 287 26.04 -9.48 7.61
N THR A 288 25.29 -8.63 8.27
CA THR A 288 24.47 -8.99 9.42
C THR A 288 23.02 -8.50 9.27
N GLU A 289 22.81 -7.24 8.97
CA GLU A 289 21.48 -6.65 8.78
C GLU A 289 21.53 -5.64 7.63
N SER A 290 20.57 -5.71 6.73
CA SER A 290 20.47 -4.77 5.62
C SER A 290 19.92 -3.40 6.09
N ASP A 291 20.47 -2.33 5.55
CA ASP A 291 19.93 -0.98 5.68
C ASP A 291 19.05 -0.58 4.47
N VAL A 292 18.84 -1.52 3.54
CA VAL A 292 17.97 -1.35 2.37
C VAL A 292 16.61 -2.02 2.57
N ILE A 293 16.63 -3.29 3.02
CA ILE A 293 15.46 -4.18 3.11
C ILE A 293 15.35 -4.83 4.50
N PRO A 294 14.17 -5.26 4.92
CA PRO A 294 13.99 -5.87 6.25
C PRO A 294 14.48 -7.34 6.29
N VAL A 295 15.79 -7.52 6.09
CA VAL A 295 16.46 -8.84 6.13
C VAL A 295 17.68 -8.77 7.05
N ALA A 296 17.85 -9.78 7.88
CA ALA A 296 19.01 -9.95 8.75
C ALA A 296 19.55 -11.38 8.65
N TYR A 297 20.88 -11.51 8.68
CA TYR A 297 21.59 -12.77 8.66
C TYR A 297 22.34 -13.02 9.98
N LYS A 298 22.51 -14.30 10.31
CA LYS A 298 23.42 -14.75 11.36
C LYS A 298 24.13 -16.01 10.84
N ALA A 299 25.42 -15.92 10.70
CA ALA A 299 26.24 -17.03 10.16
C ALA A 299 25.75 -17.53 8.78
N GLY A 300 25.35 -16.60 7.91
CA GLY A 300 24.87 -16.89 6.54
C GLY A 300 23.42 -17.39 6.45
N ILE A 301 22.71 -17.47 7.57
CA ILE A 301 21.31 -17.93 7.61
C ILE A 301 20.38 -16.74 7.92
N ILE A 302 19.26 -16.65 7.22
CA ILE A 302 18.24 -15.61 7.46
C ILE A 302 17.68 -15.76 8.88
N GLN A 303 17.70 -14.70 9.66
CA GLN A 303 17.09 -14.65 10.98
C GLN A 303 15.60 -14.30 10.84
N GLU A 304 14.73 -15.29 10.83
CA GLU A 304 13.28 -15.08 10.64
C GLU A 304 12.68 -14.08 11.64
N ALA A 305 13.12 -14.11 12.90
CA ALA A 305 12.61 -13.21 13.94
C ALA A 305 12.95 -11.72 13.70
N LYS A 306 13.94 -11.44 12.83
CA LYS A 306 14.39 -10.08 12.48
C LYS A 306 14.18 -9.74 11.00
N SER A 307 13.59 -10.65 10.24
CA SER A 307 13.40 -10.51 8.81
C SER A 307 11.93 -10.61 8.44
N SER A 308 11.53 -9.86 7.43
CA SER A 308 10.19 -9.96 6.84
C SER A 308 10.35 -10.63 5.47
N VAL A 309 10.32 -11.97 5.46
CA VAL A 309 10.57 -12.76 4.26
C VAL A 309 9.45 -13.77 4.00
N ALA A 310 9.25 -14.10 2.72
CA ALA A 310 8.35 -15.18 2.30
C ALA A 310 8.91 -15.84 1.03
N ASN A 311 8.66 -17.13 0.87
CA ASN A 311 9.02 -17.83 -0.37
C ASN A 311 7.99 -17.56 -1.47
N GLU A 312 8.28 -18.01 -2.69
CA GLU A 312 7.41 -17.81 -3.86
C GLU A 312 6.00 -18.40 -3.65
N LYS A 313 5.91 -19.57 -3.01
CA LYS A 313 4.61 -20.20 -2.72
C LYS A 313 3.76 -19.27 -1.84
N ARG A 314 4.34 -18.65 -0.81
CA ARG A 314 3.65 -17.70 0.07
C ARG A 314 3.27 -16.40 -0.65
N PHE A 315 4.12 -15.90 -1.55
CA PHE A 315 3.75 -14.75 -2.39
C PHE A 315 2.53 -15.07 -3.26
N LEU A 316 2.51 -16.27 -3.87
CA LEU A 316 1.39 -16.71 -4.69
C LEU A 316 0.12 -16.90 -3.84
N ALA A 317 0.23 -17.57 -2.68
CA ALA A 317 -0.89 -17.75 -1.76
C ALA A 317 -1.47 -16.40 -1.30
N MET A 318 -0.60 -15.44 -0.99
CA MET A 318 -1.00 -14.09 -0.59
C MET A 318 -1.80 -13.37 -1.69
N THR A 319 -1.39 -13.51 -2.97
CA THR A 319 -2.15 -12.91 -4.09
C THR A 319 -3.51 -13.58 -4.27
N GLY A 320 -3.57 -14.91 -4.18
CA GLY A 320 -4.83 -15.67 -4.20
C GLY A 320 -5.78 -15.23 -3.09
N PHE A 321 -5.27 -15.17 -1.87
CA PHE A 321 -6.02 -14.75 -0.68
C PHE A 321 -6.59 -13.32 -0.83
N VAL A 322 -5.78 -12.37 -1.29
CA VAL A 322 -6.25 -10.98 -1.49
C VAL A 322 -7.34 -10.93 -2.55
N ASN A 323 -7.22 -11.73 -3.62
CA ASN A 323 -8.24 -11.84 -4.67
C ASN A 323 -9.57 -12.34 -4.07
N GLN A 324 -9.53 -13.44 -3.30
CA GLN A 324 -10.71 -13.99 -2.58
C GLN A 324 -11.33 -12.93 -1.64
N LYS A 325 -10.49 -12.25 -0.88
CA LYS A 325 -10.92 -11.21 0.07
C LYS A 325 -11.66 -10.08 -0.63
N ILE A 326 -11.13 -9.60 -1.76
CA ILE A 326 -11.77 -8.54 -2.56
C ILE A 326 -13.08 -9.04 -3.17
N LYS A 327 -13.11 -10.28 -3.67
CA LYS A 327 -14.32 -10.92 -4.22
C LYS A 327 -15.42 -11.00 -3.15
N ALA A 328 -15.08 -11.45 -1.94
CA ALA A 328 -16.02 -11.54 -0.81
C ALA A 328 -16.55 -10.17 -0.41
N MET A 329 -15.67 -9.17 -0.25
CA MET A 329 -16.08 -7.79 0.06
C MET A 329 -16.96 -7.20 -1.05
N GLY A 330 -16.62 -7.45 -2.31
CA GLY A 330 -17.42 -7.02 -3.45
C GLY A 330 -18.84 -7.58 -3.39
N ARG A 331 -18.97 -8.87 -3.06
CA ARG A 331 -20.26 -9.54 -2.88
C ARG A 331 -21.07 -8.87 -1.75
N GLU A 332 -20.47 -8.69 -0.59
CA GLU A 332 -21.15 -8.06 0.58
C GLU A 332 -21.61 -6.63 0.26
N ILE A 333 -20.78 -5.83 -0.45
CA ILE A 333 -21.16 -4.47 -0.87
C ILE A 333 -22.36 -4.50 -1.82
N LEU A 334 -22.35 -5.42 -2.81
CA LEU A 334 -23.42 -5.54 -3.82
C LEU A 334 -24.70 -6.15 -3.22
N ASP A 335 -24.59 -6.92 -2.15
CA ASP A 335 -25.74 -7.40 -1.37
C ASP A 335 -26.31 -6.33 -0.44
N GLY A 336 -25.63 -5.19 -0.31
CA GLY A 336 -26.11 -4.04 0.44
C GLY A 336 -25.75 -4.03 1.92
N ARG A 337 -24.66 -4.69 2.30
CA ARG A 337 -24.17 -4.67 3.68
C ARG A 337 -23.57 -3.30 4.01
N ILE A 338 -24.13 -2.64 5.03
CA ILE A 338 -23.69 -1.31 5.52
C ILE A 338 -23.54 -1.32 7.05
N THR A 339 -23.12 -2.43 7.60
CA THR A 339 -22.99 -2.63 9.05
C THR A 339 -22.07 -1.58 9.67
N VAL A 340 -22.47 -1.03 10.84
CA VAL A 340 -21.58 -0.20 11.66
C VAL A 340 -20.70 -1.13 12.48
N ASP A 341 -19.61 -1.60 11.88
CA ASP A 341 -18.72 -2.63 12.41
C ASP A 341 -17.23 -2.23 12.40
N PRO A 342 -16.87 -1.06 12.98
CA PRO A 342 -15.48 -0.61 12.92
C PRO A 342 -14.52 -1.63 13.54
N TYR A 343 -13.33 -1.81 12.93
CA TYR A 343 -12.33 -2.69 13.53
C TYR A 343 -11.71 -2.06 14.77
N LYS A 344 -11.19 -2.94 15.65
CA LYS A 344 -10.29 -2.57 16.74
C LYS A 344 -9.10 -3.56 16.79
N LYS A 345 -7.88 -3.00 16.79
CA LYS A 345 -6.61 -3.72 16.90
C LYS A 345 -5.78 -3.07 18.02
N GLY A 346 -5.72 -3.72 19.18
CA GLY A 346 -5.14 -3.08 20.38
C GLY A 346 -5.91 -1.82 20.72
N GLU A 347 -5.24 -0.68 20.72
CA GLU A 347 -5.90 0.62 20.97
C GLU A 347 -6.36 1.31 19.67
N LYS A 348 -5.78 0.94 18.52
CA LYS A 348 -6.09 1.51 17.21
C LYS A 348 -7.47 1.04 16.73
N THR A 349 -8.29 1.97 16.24
CA THR A 349 -9.63 1.67 15.73
C THR A 349 -9.88 2.32 14.37
N ALA A 350 -10.87 1.82 13.64
CA ALA A 350 -11.36 2.45 12.41
C ALA A 350 -11.96 3.84 12.67
N CYS A 351 -12.27 4.15 13.93
CA CYS A 351 -12.92 5.41 14.30
C CYS A 351 -11.93 6.56 14.58
N ASP A 352 -10.65 6.28 14.81
CA ASP A 352 -9.67 7.27 15.27
C ASP A 352 -9.56 8.49 14.35
N TYR A 353 -9.68 8.30 13.04
CA TYR A 353 -9.61 9.37 12.03
C TYR A 353 -10.83 9.32 11.09
N CYS A 354 -11.95 8.80 11.58
CA CYS A 354 -13.17 8.69 10.77
C CYS A 354 -13.92 10.03 10.74
N PRO A 355 -14.16 10.62 9.56
CA PRO A 355 -14.86 11.92 9.50
C PRO A 355 -16.36 11.81 9.79
N TYR A 356 -16.89 10.60 9.95
CA TYR A 356 -18.33 10.36 10.08
C TYR A 356 -18.83 10.17 11.51
N HIS A 357 -18.02 10.48 12.51
CA HIS A 357 -18.39 10.34 13.93
C HIS A 357 -19.71 11.03 14.25
N GLY A 358 -19.93 12.22 13.68
CA GLY A 358 -21.13 13.02 13.96
C GLY A 358 -22.43 12.45 13.38
N ILE A 359 -22.34 11.48 12.48
CA ILE A 359 -23.52 10.92 11.79
C ILE A 359 -23.69 9.43 11.94
N CYS A 360 -22.65 8.66 12.25
CA CYS A 360 -22.76 7.20 12.34
C CYS A 360 -23.48 6.69 13.60
N GLY A 361 -23.48 7.48 14.66
CA GLY A 361 -24.14 7.13 15.94
C GLY A 361 -23.48 6.00 16.74
N PHE A 362 -22.29 5.52 16.33
CA PHE A 362 -21.60 4.43 17.00
C PHE A 362 -21.27 4.81 18.45
N ASP A 363 -21.84 4.06 19.40
CA ASP A 363 -21.56 4.24 20.82
C ASP A 363 -21.68 2.88 21.52
N LEU A 364 -20.63 2.44 22.20
CA LEU A 364 -20.58 1.17 22.93
C LEU A 364 -21.61 1.08 24.07
N LYS A 365 -22.17 2.20 24.50
CA LYS A 365 -23.25 2.23 25.50
C LYS A 365 -24.59 1.82 24.89
N THR A 366 -24.75 1.96 23.59
CA THR A 366 -25.97 1.54 22.88
C THR A 366 -25.87 0.05 22.54
N LYS A 367 -26.85 -0.73 22.99
CA LYS A 367 -26.93 -2.18 22.74
C LYS A 367 -26.93 -2.45 21.22
N GLY A 368 -26.16 -3.43 20.80
CA GLY A 368 -26.04 -3.83 19.40
C GLY A 368 -24.80 -3.29 18.69
N TYR A 369 -24.21 -2.19 19.16
CA TYR A 369 -22.93 -1.73 18.63
C TYR A 369 -21.74 -2.46 19.26
N GLY A 370 -20.72 -2.69 18.48
CA GLY A 370 -19.47 -3.30 18.97
C GLY A 370 -18.35 -3.18 17.95
N PHE A 371 -17.12 -3.23 18.43
CA PHE A 371 -15.95 -3.33 17.56
C PHE A 371 -15.76 -4.75 17.07
N ARG A 372 -15.43 -4.91 15.81
CA ARG A 372 -14.90 -6.14 15.25
C ARG A 372 -13.42 -6.23 15.66
N ARG A 373 -13.13 -7.08 16.63
CA ARG A 373 -11.80 -7.17 17.24
C ARG A 373 -10.86 -8.02 16.39
N PHE A 374 -9.77 -7.43 15.96
CA PHE A 374 -8.71 -8.16 15.27
C PHE A 374 -7.81 -8.84 16.31
N LYS A 375 -7.75 -10.17 16.23
CA LYS A 375 -6.91 -10.96 17.12
C LYS A 375 -5.44 -10.79 16.72
N PRO A 376 -4.54 -10.56 17.67
CA PRO A 376 -3.11 -10.59 17.35
C PRO A 376 -2.72 -12.03 16.97
N MET A 377 -2.00 -12.17 15.87
CA MET A 377 -1.57 -13.46 15.35
C MET A 377 -0.06 -13.40 15.09
N LYS A 378 0.64 -14.50 15.35
CA LYS A 378 2.04 -14.63 14.93
C LYS A 378 2.09 -14.78 13.41
N PRO A 379 3.13 -14.28 12.74
CA PRO A 379 3.21 -14.35 11.27
C PRO A 379 2.97 -15.77 10.72
N GLU A 380 3.53 -16.79 11.35
CA GLU A 380 3.36 -18.17 10.90
C GLU A 380 1.89 -18.62 10.92
N ALA A 381 1.17 -18.30 11.99
CA ALA A 381 -0.26 -18.61 12.08
C ALA A 381 -1.08 -17.86 11.02
N VAL A 382 -0.67 -16.66 10.64
CA VAL A 382 -1.32 -15.92 9.55
C VAL A 382 -1.06 -16.62 8.21
N TRP A 383 0.18 -17.07 7.98
CA TRP A 383 0.53 -17.81 6.76
C TRP A 383 -0.27 -19.11 6.64
N GLU A 384 -0.39 -19.88 7.73
CA GLU A 384 -1.18 -21.12 7.77
C GLU A 384 -2.65 -20.85 7.37
N GLU A 385 -3.25 -19.78 7.90
CA GLU A 385 -4.64 -19.42 7.55
C GLU A 385 -4.77 -18.96 6.09
N ILE A 386 -3.80 -18.19 5.58
CA ILE A 386 -3.76 -17.75 4.18
C ILE A 386 -3.64 -18.96 3.23
N GLU A 387 -2.66 -19.83 3.48
CA GLU A 387 -2.40 -21.02 2.66
C GLU A 387 -3.64 -21.94 2.65
N LYS A 388 -4.22 -22.20 3.82
CA LYS A 388 -5.42 -23.00 3.97
C LYS A 388 -6.62 -22.42 3.20
N SER A 389 -6.86 -21.11 3.33
CA SER A 389 -7.98 -20.44 2.64
C SER A 389 -7.87 -20.58 1.12
N VAL A 390 -6.67 -20.50 0.57
CA VAL A 390 -6.44 -20.62 -0.88
C VAL A 390 -6.64 -22.06 -1.33
N GLU A 391 -6.14 -23.04 -0.57
CA GLU A 391 -6.32 -24.47 -0.87
C GLU A 391 -7.80 -24.88 -0.87
N GLU A 392 -8.58 -24.35 0.07
CA GLU A 392 -10.03 -24.60 0.17
C GLU A 392 -10.79 -24.03 -1.06
N ASP A 393 -10.47 -22.81 -1.50
CA ASP A 393 -11.10 -22.17 -2.67
C ASP A 393 -10.75 -22.92 -3.98
N GLU A 394 -9.50 -23.39 -4.11
CA GLU A 394 -9.09 -24.21 -5.27
C GLU A 394 -9.88 -25.52 -5.34
N GLN A 395 -10.07 -26.19 -4.22
CA GLN A 395 -10.85 -27.43 -4.14
C GLN A 395 -12.33 -27.20 -4.50
N GLU A 396 -12.94 -26.16 -3.94
CA GLU A 396 -14.34 -25.81 -4.24
C GLU A 396 -14.54 -25.47 -5.72
N THR A 397 -13.57 -24.81 -6.34
CA THR A 397 -13.60 -24.49 -7.78
C THR A 397 -13.53 -25.75 -8.63
N LEU A 398 -12.63 -26.67 -8.31
CA LEU A 398 -12.48 -27.96 -9.04
C LEU A 398 -13.74 -28.82 -8.93
N GLU A 399 -14.37 -28.87 -7.76
CA GLU A 399 -15.61 -29.63 -7.53
C GLU A 399 -16.78 -29.06 -8.35
N THR A 400 -16.89 -27.74 -8.45
CA THR A 400 -17.95 -27.09 -9.22
C THR A 400 -17.77 -27.26 -10.72
N GLU A 401 -16.55 -27.16 -11.24
CA GLU A 401 -16.25 -27.37 -12.65
C GLU A 401 -16.40 -28.86 -13.05
N GLY A 402 -15.99 -29.79 -12.19
CA GLY A 402 -16.16 -31.22 -12.38
C GLY A 402 -17.64 -31.64 -12.37
N GLY A 403 -18.46 -30.99 -11.54
CA GLY A 403 -19.91 -31.23 -11.47
C GLY A 403 -20.65 -30.80 -12.75
N GLU A 404 -20.32 -29.65 -13.29
CA GLU A 404 -20.92 -29.13 -14.53
C GLU A 404 -20.57 -30.01 -15.74
N ALA A 405 -19.36 -30.60 -15.78
CA ALA A 405 -18.97 -31.54 -16.87
C ALA A 405 -19.75 -32.87 -16.84
N ALA A 406 -20.10 -33.34 -15.64
CA ALA A 406 -20.83 -34.60 -15.47
C ALA A 406 -22.32 -34.50 -15.81
N GLU A 407 -22.92 -33.32 -15.84
CA GLU A 407 -24.33 -33.12 -16.21
C GLU A 407 -24.57 -33.10 -17.73
N TRP A 408 -23.49 -33.11 -18.55
CA TRP A 408 -23.61 -33.06 -20.01
C TRP A 408 -23.23 -34.38 -20.71
N GLU A 409 -23.01 -35.50 -20.00
CA GLU A 409 -22.85 -36.85 -20.52
C GLU A 409 -24.15 -37.68 -20.33
#